data_52624870c0141b09441a6bf38f5354a7
#
_entry.id   52624870c0141b09441a6bf38f5354a7
#
_cell.length_a   1.000
_cell.length_b   1.000
_cell.length_c   1.000
_cell.angle_alpha   90.00
_cell.angle_beta   90.00
_cell.angle_gamma   90.00
#
_symmetry.space_group_name_H-M   'P 1'
#
loop_
_entity.id
_entity.type
_entity.pdbx_description
1 polymer ?
#
loop_
_entity_poly.entity_id
_entity_poly.type
_entity_poly.pdbx_seq_one_letter_code
_entity_poly.pdbx_strand_id
1 'polypeptide(L)'
;MATTIKYQGTEIKLTSKYQGVAHPWGEKWEKNHYRVFVTINGAKVQFEYYCNDVSPLKADALIDALYCFLSDGIAYRNAKDKYDFACEFGYDRYEDRKRLSDIWKGCMSAYDKWTSLCDIDIYEITNWLQETYNL
;
A
#
# COMPACT_ATOMS: atom_id res chain seq x y z
N MET A 1 3.81 7.13 -17.64
CA MET A 1 5.23 7.20 -17.26
C MET A 1 5.60 6.01 -16.37
N ALA A 2 6.76 5.44 -16.58
CA ALA A 2 7.23 4.29 -15.81
C ALA A 2 8.47 4.66 -14.99
N THR A 3 8.60 4.10 -13.82
CA THR A 3 9.78 4.27 -12.96
C THR A 3 10.22 2.90 -12.49
N THR A 4 11.53 2.65 -12.53
CA THR A 4 12.13 1.40 -12.04
C THR A 4 13.04 1.73 -10.88
N ILE A 5 12.86 1.02 -9.76
CA ILE A 5 13.77 1.08 -8.62
C ILE A 5 14.42 -0.29 -8.45
N LYS A 6 15.60 -0.31 -7.84
CA LYS A 6 16.35 -1.55 -7.59
C LYS A 6 16.51 -1.77 -6.10
N TYR A 7 16.07 -2.91 -5.61
CA TYR A 7 16.23 -3.33 -4.23
C TYR A 7 16.98 -4.66 -4.20
N GLN A 8 18.19 -4.65 -3.67
CA GLN A 8 19.06 -5.85 -3.56
C GLN A 8 19.14 -6.65 -4.87
N GLY A 9 19.31 -5.94 -6.00
CA GLY A 9 19.43 -6.55 -7.31
C GLY A 9 18.11 -6.89 -8.00
N THR A 10 16.99 -6.74 -7.32
CA THR A 10 15.66 -6.97 -7.88
C THR A 10 15.08 -5.67 -8.44
N GLU A 11 14.65 -5.69 -9.69
CA GLU A 11 13.99 -4.55 -10.31
C GLU A 11 12.51 -4.51 -9.97
N ILE A 12 12.04 -3.36 -9.50
CA ILE A 12 10.65 -3.08 -9.19
C ILE A 12 10.18 -1.99 -10.14
N LYS A 13 9.31 -2.36 -11.07
CA LYS A 13 8.77 -1.42 -12.07
C LYS A 13 7.44 -0.86 -11.60
N LEU A 14 7.31 0.47 -11.59
CA LEU A 14 6.12 1.19 -11.19
C LEU A 14 5.54 1.94 -12.38
N THR A 15 4.26 1.73 -12.64
CA THR A 15 3.51 2.47 -13.67
C THR A 15 2.17 2.92 -13.08
N SER A 16 1.53 3.89 -13.73
CA SER A 16 0.21 4.35 -13.29
C SER A 16 -0.69 4.62 -14.48
N LYS A 17 -2.01 4.56 -14.20
CA LYS A 17 -3.06 4.93 -15.14
C LYS A 17 -4.06 5.84 -14.44
N TYR A 18 -4.29 7.02 -15.01
CA TYR A 18 -5.27 7.97 -14.48
C TYR A 18 -6.69 7.42 -14.63
N GLN A 19 -7.48 7.48 -13.57
CA GLN A 19 -8.85 6.96 -13.52
C GLN A 19 -9.90 8.08 -13.45
N GLY A 20 -9.49 9.33 -13.38
CA GLY A 20 -10.40 10.46 -13.23
C GLY A 20 -10.42 11.04 -11.83
N VAL A 21 -11.36 11.94 -11.58
CA VAL A 21 -11.53 12.58 -10.27
C VAL A 21 -12.42 11.72 -9.39
N ALA A 22 -12.08 11.60 -8.11
CA ALA A 22 -12.83 10.83 -7.13
C ALA A 22 -12.96 11.59 -5.81
N HIS A 23 -13.87 11.13 -4.96
CA HIS A 23 -14.12 11.67 -3.63
C HIS A 23 -14.02 10.54 -2.59
N PRO A 24 -12.82 9.99 -2.35
CA PRO A 24 -12.66 8.78 -1.54
C PRO A 24 -13.04 8.97 -0.07
N TRP A 25 -13.01 10.22 0.42
CA TRP A 25 -13.31 10.55 1.82
C TRP A 25 -14.53 11.48 1.98
N GLY A 26 -15.39 11.55 0.96
CA GLY A 26 -16.59 12.40 0.94
C GLY A 26 -16.48 13.57 -0.04
N GLU A 27 -17.60 14.26 -0.30
CA GLU A 27 -17.71 15.30 -1.32
C GLU A 27 -16.72 16.46 -1.15
N LYS A 28 -16.29 16.73 0.08
CA LYS A 28 -15.35 17.83 0.38
C LYS A 28 -13.91 17.52 -0.03
N TRP A 29 -13.60 16.29 -0.34
CA TRP A 29 -12.23 15.82 -0.55
C TRP A 29 -12.04 15.30 -1.97
N GLU A 30 -11.97 16.21 -2.92
CA GLU A 30 -11.70 15.88 -4.31
C GLU A 30 -10.24 15.49 -4.49
N LYS A 31 -10.00 14.32 -5.10
CA LYS A 31 -8.67 13.81 -5.39
C LYS A 31 -8.61 13.25 -6.80
N ASN A 32 -7.42 13.29 -7.40
CA ASN A 32 -7.14 12.56 -8.62
C ASN A 32 -6.93 11.09 -8.27
N HIS A 33 -7.61 10.21 -8.98
CA HIS A 33 -7.57 8.77 -8.77
C HIS A 33 -6.65 8.12 -9.80
N TYR A 34 -5.70 7.33 -9.33
CA TYR A 34 -4.77 6.58 -10.16
C TYR A 34 -4.81 5.10 -9.79
N ARG A 35 -4.65 4.25 -10.81
CA ARG A 35 -4.36 2.85 -10.62
C ARG A 35 -2.86 2.67 -10.82
N VAL A 36 -2.18 2.19 -9.78
CA VAL A 36 -0.73 1.99 -9.80
C VAL A 36 -0.43 0.51 -9.95
N PHE A 37 0.51 0.19 -10.84
CA PHE A 37 0.93 -1.18 -11.12
C PHE A 37 2.35 -1.38 -10.64
N VAL A 38 2.58 -2.50 -9.95
CA VAL A 38 3.90 -2.93 -9.48
C VAL A 38 4.25 -4.24 -10.17
N THR A 39 5.36 -4.27 -10.88
CA THR A 39 5.83 -5.46 -11.58
C THR A 39 7.20 -5.89 -11.04
N ILE A 40 7.31 -7.14 -10.61
CA ILE A 40 8.55 -7.74 -10.12
C ILE A 40 8.69 -9.12 -10.75
N ASN A 41 9.80 -9.36 -11.46
CA ASN A 41 10.10 -10.66 -12.10
C ASN A 41 8.94 -11.20 -12.96
N GLY A 42 8.26 -10.32 -13.69
CA GLY A 42 7.14 -10.67 -14.55
C GLY A 42 5.79 -10.83 -13.86
N ALA A 43 5.76 -10.87 -12.53
CA ALA A 43 4.52 -10.84 -11.76
C ALA A 43 4.07 -9.40 -11.53
N LYS A 44 2.76 -9.19 -11.51
CA LYS A 44 2.19 -7.84 -11.46
C LYS A 44 1.01 -7.79 -10.49
N VAL A 45 0.97 -6.74 -9.68
CA VAL A 45 -0.20 -6.39 -8.86
C VAL A 45 -0.57 -4.94 -9.09
N GLN A 46 -1.79 -4.58 -8.70
CA GLN A 46 -2.29 -3.21 -8.83
C GLN A 46 -2.93 -2.76 -7.52
N PHE A 47 -2.89 -1.44 -7.29
CA PHE A 47 -3.58 -0.82 -6.18
C PHE A 47 -4.07 0.57 -6.57
N GLU A 48 -5.04 1.09 -5.81
CA GLU A 48 -5.59 2.42 -6.03
C GLU A 48 -4.80 3.45 -5.23
N TYR A 49 -4.60 4.63 -5.84
CA TYR A 49 -3.87 5.74 -5.20
C TYR A 49 -4.60 7.05 -5.48
N TYR A 50 -4.76 7.85 -4.43
CA TYR A 50 -5.47 9.14 -4.48
C TYR A 50 -4.53 10.26 -4.06
N CYS A 51 -4.39 11.27 -4.91
CA CYS A 51 -3.49 12.40 -4.64
C CYS A 51 -3.96 13.66 -5.37
N ASN A 52 -3.24 14.75 -5.17
CA ASN A 52 -3.50 16.01 -5.86
C ASN A 52 -2.64 16.19 -7.12
N ASP A 53 -1.72 15.28 -7.38
CA ASP A 53 -0.81 15.37 -8.51
C ASP A 53 -1.53 15.18 -9.84
N VAL A 54 -1.06 15.88 -10.87
CA VAL A 54 -1.62 15.78 -12.22
C VAL A 54 -1.00 14.62 -13.00
N SER A 55 -1.75 14.08 -13.93
CA SER A 55 -1.30 13.00 -14.84
C SER A 55 -0.28 13.52 -15.86
N PRO A 56 0.77 12.75 -16.21
CA PRO A 56 1.17 11.48 -15.60
C PRO A 56 1.90 11.67 -14.26
N LEU A 57 1.82 10.67 -13.37
CA LEU A 57 2.55 10.71 -12.11
C LEU A 57 4.06 10.67 -12.34
N LYS A 58 4.79 11.54 -11.65
CA LYS A 58 6.24 11.56 -11.69
C LYS A 58 6.84 10.43 -10.86
N ALA A 59 8.14 10.19 -11.01
CA ALA A 59 8.85 9.11 -10.33
C ALA A 59 8.70 9.17 -8.80
N ASP A 60 8.87 10.35 -8.21
CA ASP A 60 8.74 10.55 -6.76
C ASP A 60 7.32 10.25 -6.26
N ALA A 61 6.30 10.61 -7.03
CA ALA A 61 4.91 10.30 -6.70
C ALA A 61 4.63 8.80 -6.77
N LEU A 62 5.19 8.10 -7.75
CA LEU A 62 5.06 6.64 -7.87
C LEU A 62 5.74 5.90 -6.72
N ILE A 63 6.91 6.37 -6.30
CA ILE A 63 7.64 5.80 -5.17
C ILE A 63 6.87 6.05 -3.87
N ASP A 64 6.32 7.25 -3.68
CA ASP A 64 5.46 7.55 -2.53
C ASP A 64 4.21 6.68 -2.52
N ALA A 65 3.59 6.45 -3.67
CA ALA A 65 2.43 5.56 -3.79
C ALA A 65 2.78 4.13 -3.34
N LEU A 66 3.94 3.62 -3.76
CA LEU A 66 4.42 2.31 -3.31
C LEU A 66 4.63 2.28 -1.80
N TYR A 67 5.26 3.31 -1.25
CA TYR A 67 5.48 3.41 0.20
C TYR A 67 4.16 3.40 0.97
N CYS A 68 3.16 4.17 0.53
CA CYS A 68 1.83 4.18 1.15
C CYS A 68 1.16 2.81 1.09
N PHE A 69 1.24 2.13 -0.05
CA PHE A 69 0.70 0.78 -0.22
C PHE A 69 1.33 -0.22 0.76
N LEU A 70 2.65 -0.20 0.89
CA LEU A 70 3.38 -1.09 1.80
C LEU A 70 3.09 -0.75 3.27
N SER A 71 3.03 0.54 3.60
CA SER A 71 2.70 0.99 4.97
C SER A 71 1.30 0.56 5.39
N ASP A 72 0.33 0.62 4.49
CA ASP A 72 -1.03 0.12 4.74
C ASP A 72 -1.04 -1.38 4.99
N GLY A 73 -0.25 -2.14 4.22
CA GLY A 73 -0.08 -3.58 4.41
C GLY A 73 0.49 -3.91 5.79
N ILE A 74 1.48 -3.17 6.23
CA ILE A 74 2.09 -3.33 7.57
C ILE A 74 1.07 -2.99 8.67
N ALA A 75 0.32 -1.90 8.52
CA ALA A 75 -0.71 -1.51 9.48
C ALA A 75 -1.77 -2.59 9.64
N TYR A 76 -2.22 -3.18 8.53
CA TYR A 76 -3.16 -4.31 8.56
C TYR A 76 -2.57 -5.50 9.32
N ARG A 77 -1.35 -5.90 9.02
CA ARG A 77 -0.71 -7.06 9.65
C ARG A 77 -0.56 -6.86 11.16
N ASN A 78 -0.13 -5.68 11.57
CA ASN A 78 0.02 -5.35 12.98
C ASN A 78 -1.32 -5.37 13.72
N ALA A 79 -2.37 -4.83 13.11
CA ALA A 79 -3.71 -4.83 13.70
C ALA A 79 -4.26 -6.25 13.83
N LYS A 80 -4.04 -7.09 12.81
CA LYS A 80 -4.47 -8.50 12.82
C LYS A 80 -3.75 -9.29 13.91
N ASP A 81 -2.44 -9.10 14.07
CA ASP A 81 -1.67 -9.79 15.11
C ASP A 81 -2.16 -9.43 16.52
N LYS A 82 -2.47 -8.15 16.77
CA LYS A 82 -3.05 -7.70 18.03
C LYS A 82 -4.42 -8.30 18.29
N TYR A 83 -5.25 -8.37 17.27
CA TYR A 83 -6.58 -8.96 17.37
C TYR A 83 -6.51 -10.45 17.67
N ASP A 84 -5.67 -11.19 16.95
CA ASP A 84 -5.49 -12.62 17.14
C ASP A 84 -4.97 -12.90 18.57
N PHE A 85 -4.03 -12.10 19.05
CA PHE A 85 -3.54 -12.19 20.44
C PHE A 85 -4.66 -11.96 21.44
N ALA A 86 -5.47 -10.92 21.26
CA ALA A 86 -6.58 -10.61 22.14
C ALA A 86 -7.62 -11.74 22.17
N CYS A 87 -7.94 -12.34 21.03
CA CYS A 87 -8.85 -13.47 20.95
C CYS A 87 -8.32 -14.69 21.71
N GLU A 88 -7.03 -14.99 21.58
CA GLU A 88 -6.40 -16.13 22.24
C GLU A 88 -6.46 -16.01 23.77
N PHE A 89 -6.33 -14.81 24.30
CA PHE A 89 -6.35 -14.55 25.75
C PHE A 89 -7.71 -14.08 26.28
N GLY A 90 -8.76 -14.10 25.46
CA GLY A 90 -10.11 -13.74 25.89
C GLY A 90 -10.35 -12.24 26.07
N TYR A 91 -9.50 -11.39 25.50
CA TYR A 91 -9.64 -9.93 25.55
C TYR A 91 -10.36 -9.36 24.32
N ASP A 92 -11.07 -10.21 23.59
CA ASP A 92 -11.83 -9.81 22.40
C ASP A 92 -12.97 -8.86 22.77
N ARG A 93 -12.85 -7.60 22.38
CA ARG A 93 -13.88 -6.57 22.55
C ARG A 93 -14.52 -6.23 21.23
N TYR A 94 -15.82 -5.88 21.27
CA TYR A 94 -16.54 -5.43 20.08
C TYR A 94 -15.83 -4.26 19.38
N GLU A 95 -15.32 -3.30 20.13
CA GLU A 95 -14.60 -2.13 19.63
C GLU A 95 -13.34 -2.53 18.86
N ASP A 96 -12.59 -3.50 19.37
CA ASP A 96 -11.38 -4.00 18.70
C ASP A 96 -11.74 -4.72 17.39
N ARG A 97 -12.80 -5.51 17.39
CA ARG A 97 -13.30 -6.17 16.19
C ARG A 97 -13.75 -5.18 15.12
N LYS A 98 -14.46 -4.14 15.53
CA LYS A 98 -14.92 -3.08 14.63
C LYS A 98 -13.73 -2.32 14.04
N ARG A 99 -12.76 -1.96 14.87
CA ARG A 99 -11.54 -1.27 14.44
C ARG A 99 -10.78 -2.10 13.42
N LEU A 100 -10.60 -3.39 13.66
CA LEU A 100 -9.94 -4.29 12.73
C LEU A 100 -10.71 -4.42 11.42
N SER A 101 -12.03 -4.50 11.48
CA SER A 101 -12.89 -4.53 10.29
C SER A 101 -12.73 -3.27 9.44
N ASP A 102 -12.64 -2.09 10.06
CA ASP A 102 -12.43 -0.83 9.36
C ASP A 102 -11.05 -0.79 8.69
N ILE A 103 -10.02 -1.30 9.35
CA ILE A 103 -8.66 -1.42 8.79
C ILE A 103 -8.67 -2.41 7.61
N TRP A 104 -9.36 -3.53 7.74
CA TRP A 104 -9.43 -4.54 6.68
C TRP A 104 -10.00 -3.99 5.37
N LYS A 105 -10.97 -3.11 5.43
CA LYS A 105 -11.56 -2.50 4.23
C LYS A 105 -10.53 -1.71 3.41
N GLY A 106 -9.52 -1.14 4.08
CA GLY A 106 -8.50 -0.33 3.42
C GLY A 106 -7.17 -1.05 3.15
N CYS A 107 -6.76 -1.95 4.04
CA CYS A 107 -5.37 -2.43 4.10
C CYS A 107 -5.19 -3.93 3.84
N MET A 108 -6.24 -4.74 3.97
CA MET A 108 -6.15 -6.21 3.89
C MET A 108 -5.50 -6.69 2.60
N SER A 109 -5.87 -6.12 1.47
CA SER A 109 -5.38 -6.56 0.18
C SER A 109 -3.92 -6.17 -0.10
N ALA A 110 -3.40 -5.15 0.58
CA ALA A 110 -2.04 -4.66 0.36
C ALA A 110 -0.98 -5.68 0.82
N TYR A 111 -1.11 -6.19 2.03
CA TYR A 111 -0.20 -7.20 2.56
C TYR A 111 -0.23 -8.48 1.71
N ASP A 112 -1.43 -8.98 1.40
CA ASP A 112 -1.61 -10.20 0.63
C ASP A 112 -1.09 -10.05 -0.81
N LYS A 113 -1.35 -8.92 -1.44
CA LYS A 113 -0.83 -8.61 -2.78
C LYS A 113 0.69 -8.63 -2.81
N TRP A 114 1.33 -8.00 -1.83
CA TRP A 114 2.78 -7.96 -1.77
C TRP A 114 3.39 -9.35 -1.55
N THR A 115 2.86 -10.12 -0.61
CA THR A 115 3.36 -11.46 -0.31
C THR A 115 3.15 -12.43 -1.46
N SER A 116 2.10 -12.26 -2.26
CA SER A 116 1.87 -13.05 -3.47
C SER A 116 2.79 -12.64 -4.63
N LEU A 117 3.25 -11.39 -4.64
CA LEU A 117 4.06 -10.83 -5.72
C LEU A 117 5.52 -11.28 -5.65
N CYS A 118 6.10 -11.33 -4.45
CA CYS A 118 7.53 -11.60 -4.25
C CYS A 118 7.84 -12.07 -2.84
N ASP A 119 9.09 -12.50 -2.64
CA ASP A 119 9.60 -12.96 -1.35
C ASP A 119 10.31 -11.85 -0.55
N ILE A 120 10.29 -10.61 -1.04
CA ILE A 120 10.92 -9.49 -0.34
C ILE A 120 10.11 -9.17 0.91
N ASP A 121 10.78 -9.10 2.06
CA ASP A 121 10.15 -8.75 3.33
C ASP A 121 9.57 -7.34 3.27
N ILE A 122 8.27 -7.22 3.56
CA ILE A 122 7.54 -5.95 3.45
C ILE A 122 8.08 -4.90 4.44
N TYR A 123 8.52 -5.31 5.62
CA TYR A 123 9.09 -4.40 6.63
C TYR A 123 10.44 -3.87 6.19
N GLU A 124 11.29 -4.73 5.65
CA GLU A 124 12.64 -4.35 5.20
C GLU A 124 12.60 -3.37 4.04
N ILE A 125 11.79 -3.67 3.02
CA ILE A 125 11.68 -2.78 1.85
C ILE A 125 11.05 -1.43 2.22
N THR A 126 10.06 -1.43 3.12
CA THR A 126 9.42 -0.20 3.56
C THR A 126 10.41 0.72 4.29
N ASN A 127 11.23 0.15 5.17
CA ASN A 127 12.28 0.90 5.86
C ASN A 127 13.33 1.43 4.87
N TRP A 128 13.72 0.61 3.91
CA TRP A 128 14.66 1.01 2.86
C TRP A 128 14.13 2.17 2.02
N LEU A 129 12.85 2.14 1.65
CA LEU A 129 12.22 3.24 0.91
C LEU A 129 12.21 4.53 1.73
N GLN A 130 11.85 4.43 3.01
CA GLN A 130 11.84 5.58 3.90
C GLN A 130 13.21 6.24 4.03
N GLU A 131 14.25 5.45 4.20
CA GLU A 131 15.62 5.93 4.33
C GLU A 131 16.20 6.46 3.02
N THR A 132 15.96 5.73 1.92
CA THR A 132 16.55 6.03 0.61
C THR A 132 15.92 7.28 -0.02
N TYR A 133 14.61 7.43 0.09
CA TYR A 133 13.85 8.50 -0.56
C TYR A 133 13.33 9.57 0.41
N ASN A 134 13.71 9.48 1.67
CA ASN A 134 13.37 10.47 2.68
C ASN A 134 11.87 10.67 2.89
N LEU A 135 11.15 9.57 2.94
CA LEU A 135 9.68 9.54 3.07
C LEU A 135 9.20 9.61 4.51
#